data_cb7d6a33076be0080aae52edb5d1b7ec
#
_entry.id   cb7d6a33076be0080aae52edb5d1b7ec
#
_cell.length_a   1.000
_cell.length_b   1.000
_cell.length_c   1.000
_cell.angle_alpha   90.00
_cell.angle_beta   90.00
_cell.angle_gamma   90.00
#
_symmetry.space_group_name_H-M   'P 1'
#
loop_
_entity.id
_entity.type
_entity.pdbx_description
1 polymer ?
#
loop_
_entity_poly.entity_id
_entity_poly.type
_entity_poly.pdbx_seq_one_letter_code
_entity_poly.pdbx_strand_id
1 'polypeptide(L)'
;MTRRSPRLVRTLTTALAAGTLLTTAACSDGGDTDGGTRVTGVEASQVAGERQTPSPTATLSTEGARTALITEADIEDDWTQVKDTEAENWHDNLLIGKVDVNDFISGKNQAADCQRLMDSLFDDDLLGRPSGASALRGFVQGDSRLLYQVASYDRTDPQDSLTWMSTLPEKCDQFTVTDGGDKRTVQVVETSLPGVGDARQGLRVTVQGDAGGDPATLTLDVAAVRVGDDAITVTAGGLDGDENDSTKQAVEQGTQRLQDVLAGKSPAASPTD
;
A
#
# COMPACT_ATOMS: atom_id res chain seq x y z
N MET A 1 14.64 45.30 -24.78
CA MET A 1 13.62 45.95 -23.91
C MET A 1 13.35 45.04 -22.71
N THR A 2 14.01 45.33 -21.63
CA THR A 2 14.04 44.56 -20.38
C THR A 2 12.91 45.03 -19.47
N ARG A 3 11.98 44.12 -19.08
CA ARG A 3 11.04 44.40 -17.98
C ARG A 3 11.37 43.50 -16.79
N ARG A 4 11.87 44.14 -15.73
CA ARG A 4 12.03 43.53 -14.40
C ARG A 4 10.70 43.64 -13.65
N SER A 5 10.25 42.52 -13.06
CA SER A 5 9.12 42.50 -12.11
C SER A 5 9.63 42.47 -10.67
N PRO A 6 8.98 43.14 -9.72
CA PRO A 6 9.45 43.28 -8.35
C PRO A 6 9.11 42.08 -7.46
N ARG A 7 10.06 41.79 -6.56
CA ARG A 7 9.93 40.78 -5.49
C ARG A 7 9.04 41.35 -4.37
N LEU A 8 7.96 40.63 -4.05
CA LEU A 8 7.16 40.85 -2.85
C LEU A 8 7.76 40.05 -1.69
N VAL A 9 8.29 40.78 -0.73
CA VAL A 9 8.72 40.25 0.57
C VAL A 9 7.47 40.10 1.43
N ARG A 10 7.17 38.88 1.90
CA ARG A 10 6.15 38.63 2.94
C ARG A 10 6.84 38.33 4.26
N THR A 11 6.62 39.23 5.21
CA THR A 11 7.06 39.14 6.60
C THR A 11 6.28 38.08 7.37
N LEU A 12 7.06 37.23 8.09
CA LEU A 12 6.55 36.29 9.11
C LEU A 12 6.15 37.06 10.37
N THR A 13 4.94 36.79 10.86
CA THR A 13 4.53 37.10 12.22
C THR A 13 4.40 35.81 13.02
N THR A 14 5.28 35.64 13.99
CA THR A 14 5.25 34.63 15.03
C THR A 14 4.28 35.02 16.13
N ALA A 15 3.28 34.18 16.41
CA ALA A 15 2.45 34.30 17.62
C ALA A 15 2.81 33.14 18.57
N LEU A 16 3.40 33.48 19.72
CA LEU A 16 3.56 32.61 20.89
C LEU A 16 2.21 32.57 21.64
N ALA A 17 1.69 31.36 21.89
CA ALA A 17 0.65 31.14 22.87
C ALA A 17 1.19 30.21 23.97
N ALA A 18 1.36 30.79 25.17
CA ALA A 18 1.67 30.07 26.40
C ALA A 18 0.37 29.50 26.99
N GLY A 19 0.28 28.20 27.19
CA GLY A 19 -0.82 27.52 27.83
C GLY A 19 -0.39 26.85 29.13
N THR A 20 -0.98 27.27 30.24
CA THR A 20 -0.75 26.93 31.64
C THR A 20 -1.11 25.49 32.00
N LEU A 21 -0.20 24.84 32.72
CA LEU A 21 -0.36 23.58 33.43
C LEU A 21 -1.17 23.79 34.74
N LEU A 22 -2.28 23.09 34.92
CA LEU A 22 -2.99 22.95 36.19
C LEU A 22 -2.73 21.54 36.74
N THR A 23 -1.88 21.47 37.77
CA THR A 23 -1.68 20.30 38.63
C THR A 23 -2.63 20.43 39.82
N THR A 24 -3.56 19.49 39.99
CA THR A 24 -4.30 19.30 41.24
C THR A 24 -3.81 18.06 41.94
N ALA A 25 -3.01 18.27 42.98
CA ALA A 25 -2.70 17.25 43.99
C ALA A 25 -3.77 17.37 45.11
N ALA A 26 -4.47 16.28 45.39
CA ALA A 26 -5.29 16.15 46.60
C ALA A 26 -4.68 15.05 47.46
N CYS A 27 -3.96 15.44 48.49
CA CYS A 27 -3.69 14.65 49.68
C CYS A 27 -4.86 14.83 50.65
N SER A 28 -5.40 13.74 51.17
CA SER A 28 -6.30 13.75 52.34
C SER A 28 -5.70 12.82 53.38
N ASP A 29 -5.27 13.44 54.45
CA ASP A 29 -4.78 12.84 55.69
C ASP A 29 -5.93 12.52 56.65
N GLY A 30 -5.72 11.52 57.49
CA GLY A 30 -6.74 10.89 58.31
C GLY A 30 -7.18 11.69 59.55
N GLY A 31 -8.22 11.20 60.15
CA GLY A 31 -8.74 11.65 61.47
C GLY A 31 -9.98 10.85 61.87
N ASP A 32 -9.75 9.97 62.86
CA ASP A 32 -10.83 9.27 63.61
C ASP A 32 -11.83 10.23 64.28
N THR A 33 -13.10 9.89 64.31
CA THR A 33 -13.93 9.79 65.54
C THR A 33 -15.37 9.41 65.19
N ASP A 34 -15.74 8.29 65.76
CA ASP A 34 -17.01 7.79 66.37
C ASP A 34 -18.33 8.56 66.16
N GLY A 35 -19.42 7.80 65.85
CA GLY A 35 -20.77 8.27 66.00
C GLY A 35 -21.77 7.77 64.95
N GLY A 36 -22.45 6.64 65.23
CA GLY A 36 -23.37 5.95 64.33
C GLY A 36 -24.53 6.75 63.78
N THR A 37 -24.93 6.37 62.59
CA THR A 37 -26.34 6.24 62.15
C THR A 37 -26.36 5.46 60.83
N ARG A 38 -27.14 4.39 60.79
CA ARG A 38 -27.40 3.57 59.63
C ARG A 38 -28.12 4.40 58.57
N VAL A 39 -27.57 4.51 57.39
CA VAL A 39 -28.31 4.82 56.17
C VAL A 39 -27.91 3.79 55.13
N THR A 40 -28.93 3.15 54.61
CA THR A 40 -28.93 2.08 53.63
C THR A 40 -28.02 2.40 52.41
N GLY A 41 -27.12 1.44 52.12
CA GLY A 41 -26.15 1.54 51.02
C GLY A 41 -26.83 1.63 49.66
N VAL A 42 -26.36 2.54 48.86
CA VAL A 42 -26.35 2.44 47.40
C VAL A 42 -24.96 1.96 47.05
N GLU A 43 -24.86 0.70 46.70
CA GLU A 43 -23.63 0.17 46.07
C GLU A 43 -23.40 0.92 44.77
N ALA A 44 -22.47 1.86 44.77
CA ALA A 44 -21.90 2.36 43.57
C ALA A 44 -21.08 1.22 42.94
N SER A 45 -21.66 0.50 42.01
CA SER A 45 -20.93 -0.38 41.11
C SER A 45 -19.84 0.43 40.44
N GLN A 46 -18.62 0.23 40.88
CA GLN A 46 -17.46 0.65 40.12
C GLN A 46 -17.49 -0.16 38.82
N VAL A 47 -17.93 0.47 37.72
CA VAL A 47 -17.63 0.01 36.39
C VAL A 47 -16.09 0.11 36.27
N ALA A 48 -15.42 -1.00 36.58
CA ALA A 48 -14.06 -1.21 36.21
C ALA A 48 -14.05 -1.09 34.66
N GLY A 49 -13.61 0.05 34.16
CA GLY A 49 -13.29 0.16 32.75
C GLY A 49 -12.26 -0.92 32.47
N GLU A 50 -12.70 -1.99 31.81
CA GLU A 50 -11.80 -2.96 31.23
C GLU A 50 -10.85 -2.15 30.33
N ARG A 51 -9.62 -1.98 30.82
CA ARG A 51 -8.51 -1.66 29.94
C ARG A 51 -8.47 -2.82 28.95
N GLN A 52 -8.97 -2.59 27.74
CA GLN A 52 -8.72 -3.48 26.63
C GLN A 52 -7.20 -3.58 26.51
N THR A 53 -6.65 -4.66 27.00
CA THR A 53 -5.30 -5.08 26.67
C THR A 53 -5.31 -5.21 25.15
N PRO A 54 -4.42 -4.54 24.41
CA PRO A 54 -4.37 -4.76 22.98
C PRO A 54 -4.23 -6.27 22.77
N SER A 55 -5.21 -6.87 22.10
CA SER A 55 -5.08 -8.26 21.66
C SER A 55 -3.78 -8.37 20.88
N PRO A 56 -2.96 -9.39 21.11
CA PRO A 56 -1.78 -9.60 20.27
C PRO A 56 -2.26 -9.60 18.82
N THR A 57 -1.64 -8.80 17.97
CA THR A 57 -1.93 -8.77 16.54
C THR A 57 -1.81 -10.21 16.05
N ALA A 58 -2.90 -10.77 15.53
CA ALA A 58 -2.88 -12.16 15.08
C ALA A 58 -1.89 -12.25 13.91
N THR A 59 -1.01 -13.24 13.94
CA THR A 59 -0.10 -13.53 12.83
C THR A 59 -0.94 -13.97 11.63
N LEU A 60 -0.69 -13.41 10.47
CA LEU A 60 -1.38 -13.78 9.24
C LEU A 60 -1.16 -15.27 8.93
N SER A 61 -2.23 -16.02 8.82
CA SER A 61 -2.19 -17.42 8.40
C SER A 61 -2.37 -17.54 6.88
N THR A 62 -2.03 -18.69 6.30
CA THR A 62 -2.27 -18.95 4.87
C THR A 62 -3.75 -18.81 4.48
N GLU A 63 -4.66 -19.26 5.35
CA GLU A 63 -6.10 -19.05 5.14
C GLU A 63 -6.49 -17.59 5.29
N GLY A 64 -5.90 -16.90 6.26
CA GLY A 64 -6.08 -15.46 6.45
C GLY A 64 -5.62 -14.66 5.21
N ALA A 65 -4.46 -15.00 4.64
CA ALA A 65 -3.97 -14.34 3.43
C ALA A 65 -4.95 -14.50 2.26
N ARG A 66 -5.50 -15.71 2.06
CA ARG A 66 -6.51 -15.97 1.03
C ARG A 66 -7.83 -15.21 1.29
N THR A 67 -8.26 -15.13 2.54
CA THR A 67 -9.47 -14.42 2.95
C THR A 67 -9.33 -12.90 2.77
N ALA A 68 -8.12 -12.37 2.91
CA ALA A 68 -7.80 -10.95 2.72
C ALA A 68 -7.65 -10.54 1.24
N LEU A 69 -7.69 -11.49 0.29
CA LEU A 69 -7.67 -11.14 -1.14
C LEU A 69 -8.92 -10.36 -1.54
N ILE A 70 -8.75 -9.34 -2.37
CA ILE A 70 -9.86 -8.59 -2.98
C ILE A 70 -10.63 -9.49 -3.96
N THR A 71 -11.84 -9.08 -4.31
CA THR A 71 -12.72 -9.70 -5.29
C THR A 71 -13.03 -8.72 -6.41
N GLU A 72 -13.68 -9.15 -7.47
CA GLU A 72 -14.12 -8.29 -8.58
C GLU A 72 -14.97 -7.11 -8.09
N ALA A 73 -15.79 -7.32 -7.07
CA ALA A 73 -16.65 -6.29 -6.48
C ALA A 73 -15.90 -5.28 -5.58
N ASP A 74 -14.61 -5.49 -5.32
CA ASP A 74 -13.76 -4.58 -4.53
C ASP A 74 -12.98 -3.58 -5.42
N ILE A 75 -13.09 -3.69 -6.73
CA ILE A 75 -12.45 -2.84 -7.73
C ILE A 75 -13.51 -2.32 -8.70
N GLU A 76 -13.12 -1.44 -9.61
CA GLU A 76 -14.06 -0.90 -10.62
C GLU A 76 -14.72 -2.00 -11.46
N ASP A 77 -15.86 -1.67 -12.04
CA ASP A 77 -16.59 -2.57 -12.93
C ASP A 77 -15.73 -3.07 -14.10
N ASP A 78 -16.13 -4.21 -14.68
CA ASP A 78 -15.51 -4.84 -15.86
C ASP A 78 -14.20 -5.61 -15.60
N TRP A 79 -13.65 -5.63 -14.38
CA TRP A 79 -12.57 -6.53 -14.03
C TRP A 79 -13.07 -7.96 -13.86
N THR A 80 -12.37 -8.92 -14.45
CA THR A 80 -12.66 -10.36 -14.31
C THR A 80 -11.49 -11.07 -13.67
N GLN A 81 -11.75 -11.83 -12.60
CA GLN A 81 -10.72 -12.60 -11.92
C GLN A 81 -10.18 -13.71 -12.84
N VAL A 82 -8.86 -13.82 -12.93
CA VAL A 82 -8.18 -14.94 -13.59
C VAL A 82 -8.03 -16.12 -12.64
N LYS A 83 -7.62 -17.28 -13.16
CA LYS A 83 -7.33 -18.47 -12.33
C LYS A 83 -6.09 -18.21 -11.46
N ASP A 84 -6.04 -18.82 -10.28
CA ASP A 84 -4.90 -18.70 -9.36
C ASP A 84 -3.58 -19.09 -10.04
N THR A 85 -3.57 -20.13 -10.90
CA THR A 85 -2.37 -20.52 -11.66
C THR A 85 -1.92 -19.49 -12.69
N GLU A 86 -2.80 -18.64 -13.19
CA GLU A 86 -2.45 -17.51 -14.07
C GLU A 86 -1.89 -16.36 -13.25
N ALA A 87 -2.42 -16.13 -12.06
CA ALA A 87 -1.90 -15.14 -11.13
C ALA A 87 -0.51 -15.54 -10.59
N GLU A 88 -0.29 -16.82 -10.26
CA GLU A 88 0.99 -17.38 -9.81
C GLU A 88 2.10 -17.30 -10.87
N ASN A 89 1.73 -17.32 -12.15
CA ASN A 89 2.63 -17.19 -13.27
C ASN A 89 2.41 -15.85 -14.01
N TRP A 90 2.21 -14.80 -13.25
CA TRP A 90 1.89 -13.46 -13.77
C TRP A 90 2.85 -13.01 -14.87
N HIS A 91 4.14 -13.12 -14.63
CA HIS A 91 5.18 -12.73 -15.58
C HIS A 91 5.20 -13.61 -16.85
N ASP A 92 4.84 -14.88 -16.78
CA ASP A 92 4.80 -15.79 -17.94
C ASP A 92 3.55 -15.56 -18.82
N ASN A 93 2.53 -14.90 -18.27
CA ASN A 93 1.22 -14.72 -18.90
C ASN A 93 0.84 -13.25 -19.11
N LEU A 94 1.79 -12.34 -18.92
CA LEU A 94 1.61 -10.90 -19.12
C LEU A 94 1.49 -10.58 -20.63
N LEU A 95 0.45 -11.11 -21.26
CA LEU A 95 0.07 -10.73 -22.62
C LEU A 95 -0.97 -9.61 -22.54
N ILE A 96 -0.64 -8.45 -23.08
CA ILE A 96 -1.57 -7.34 -23.25
C ILE A 96 -1.85 -7.24 -24.74
N GLY A 97 -3.08 -7.57 -25.12
CA GLY A 97 -3.43 -7.72 -26.50
C GLY A 97 -2.61 -8.80 -27.19
N LYS A 98 -1.74 -8.41 -28.13
CA LYS A 98 -0.82 -9.32 -28.85
C LYS A 98 0.63 -9.23 -28.38
N VAL A 99 0.89 -8.46 -27.33
CA VAL A 99 2.24 -8.12 -26.87
C VAL A 99 2.56 -8.83 -25.57
N ASP A 100 3.74 -9.44 -25.52
CA ASP A 100 4.29 -9.97 -24.28
C ASP A 100 4.85 -8.82 -23.44
N VAL A 101 4.23 -8.51 -22.31
CA VAL A 101 4.64 -7.42 -21.42
C VAL A 101 5.94 -7.75 -20.72
N ASN A 102 6.31 -9.02 -20.57
CA ASN A 102 7.60 -9.42 -20.04
C ASN A 102 8.75 -8.76 -20.81
N ASP A 103 8.63 -8.65 -22.13
CA ASP A 103 9.63 -7.98 -22.96
C ASP A 103 9.81 -6.50 -22.57
N PHE A 104 8.79 -5.86 -21.96
CA PHE A 104 8.87 -4.46 -21.54
C PHE A 104 9.51 -4.27 -20.16
N ILE A 105 9.29 -5.19 -19.22
CA ILE A 105 9.78 -5.06 -17.84
C ILE A 105 11.08 -5.81 -17.60
N SER A 106 11.51 -6.71 -18.49
CA SER A 106 12.81 -7.36 -18.44
C SER A 106 13.92 -6.45 -19.02
N GLY A 107 15.16 -6.81 -18.78
CA GLY A 107 16.32 -6.11 -19.33
C GLY A 107 17.34 -5.71 -18.28
N LYS A 108 18.42 -5.04 -18.71
CA LYS A 108 19.53 -4.63 -17.84
C LYS A 108 19.68 -3.12 -17.81
N ASN A 109 19.86 -2.59 -16.60
CA ASN A 109 20.21 -1.21 -16.33
C ASN A 109 21.51 -1.14 -15.52
N GLN A 110 22.25 -0.02 -15.60
CA GLN A 110 23.48 0.18 -14.84
C GLN A 110 23.22 0.74 -13.43
N ALA A 111 22.10 1.41 -13.21
CA ALA A 111 21.71 1.92 -11.89
C ALA A 111 21.06 0.80 -11.06
N ALA A 112 21.68 0.43 -9.95
CA ALA A 112 21.28 -0.72 -9.15
C ALA A 112 19.84 -0.61 -8.60
N ASP A 113 19.42 0.59 -8.16
CA ASP A 113 18.06 0.80 -7.66
C ASP A 113 17.01 0.65 -8.77
N CYS A 114 17.30 1.15 -9.97
CA CYS A 114 16.38 1.06 -11.11
C CYS A 114 16.34 -0.37 -11.68
N GLN A 115 17.46 -1.11 -11.64
CA GLN A 115 17.47 -2.52 -11.98
C GLN A 115 16.64 -3.33 -10.97
N ARG A 116 16.84 -3.08 -9.66
CA ARG A 116 16.04 -3.73 -8.62
C ARG A 116 14.54 -3.50 -8.83
N LEU A 117 14.12 -2.29 -9.23
CA LEU A 117 12.71 -2.01 -9.52
C LEU A 117 12.19 -2.90 -10.66
N MET A 118 12.94 -2.98 -11.78
CA MET A 118 12.52 -3.82 -12.92
C MET A 118 12.47 -5.31 -12.54
N ASP A 119 13.48 -5.79 -11.80
CA ASP A 119 13.51 -7.17 -11.31
C ASP A 119 12.33 -7.45 -10.36
N SER A 120 12.03 -6.53 -9.44
CA SER A 120 10.92 -6.70 -8.50
C SER A 120 9.53 -6.67 -9.16
N LEU A 121 9.38 -5.93 -10.27
CA LEU A 121 8.15 -5.95 -11.08
C LEU A 121 8.02 -7.24 -11.87
N PHE A 122 9.14 -7.80 -12.31
CA PHE A 122 9.19 -9.07 -13.03
C PHE A 122 8.92 -10.27 -12.11
N ASP A 123 9.53 -10.28 -10.92
CA ASP A 123 9.47 -11.40 -9.96
C ASP A 123 8.28 -11.28 -8.97
N ASP A 124 7.43 -10.25 -9.07
CA ASP A 124 6.31 -9.97 -8.14
C ASP A 124 6.75 -9.88 -6.67
N ASP A 125 7.96 -9.40 -6.43
CA ASP A 125 8.56 -9.30 -5.09
C ASP A 125 8.90 -7.85 -4.67
N LEU A 126 8.02 -6.92 -4.99
CA LEU A 126 8.19 -5.48 -4.76
C LEU A 126 8.63 -5.11 -3.33
N LEU A 127 8.13 -5.82 -2.33
CA LEU A 127 8.51 -5.67 -0.92
C LEU A 127 9.55 -6.70 -0.46
N GLY A 128 10.10 -7.48 -1.40
CA GLY A 128 10.94 -8.63 -1.13
C GLY A 128 10.11 -9.91 -0.99
N ARG A 129 10.80 -11.03 -0.77
CA ARG A 129 10.13 -12.32 -0.66
C ARG A 129 9.38 -12.45 0.66
N PRO A 130 8.11 -12.89 0.63
CA PRO A 130 7.38 -13.17 1.86
C PRO A 130 8.12 -14.16 2.76
N SER A 131 8.19 -13.86 4.06
CA SER A 131 8.77 -14.75 5.08
C SER A 131 7.75 -15.69 5.71
N GLY A 132 6.45 -15.43 5.49
CA GLY A 132 5.33 -16.17 6.07
C GLY A 132 4.24 -16.48 5.06
N ALA A 133 2.99 -16.38 5.53
CA ALA A 133 1.82 -16.61 4.68
C ALA A 133 1.75 -15.60 3.54
N SER A 134 1.38 -16.07 2.34
CA SER A 134 1.12 -15.21 1.19
C SER A 134 0.01 -15.78 0.33
N ALA A 135 -0.68 -14.89 -0.40
CA ALA A 135 -1.68 -15.24 -1.39
C ALA A 135 -1.70 -14.19 -2.51
N LEU A 136 -1.99 -14.63 -3.72
CA LEU A 136 -2.06 -13.80 -4.93
C LEU A 136 -3.45 -13.90 -5.55
N ARG A 137 -3.88 -12.86 -6.24
CA ARG A 137 -5.05 -12.85 -7.12
C ARG A 137 -4.81 -11.93 -8.30
N GLY A 138 -5.14 -12.40 -9.49
CA GLY A 138 -5.04 -11.65 -10.72
C GLY A 138 -6.40 -11.33 -11.31
N PHE A 139 -6.47 -10.21 -12.04
CA PHE A 139 -7.66 -9.76 -12.75
C PHE A 139 -7.28 -9.24 -14.14
N VAL A 140 -8.26 -9.27 -15.04
CA VAL A 140 -8.12 -8.74 -16.41
C VAL A 140 -9.29 -7.82 -16.74
N GLN A 141 -8.99 -6.75 -17.48
CA GLN A 141 -9.98 -5.82 -18.04
C GLN A 141 -9.46 -5.38 -19.40
N GLY A 142 -10.08 -5.85 -20.49
CA GLY A 142 -9.56 -5.57 -21.83
C GLY A 142 -8.08 -5.96 -21.97
N ASP A 143 -7.25 -4.97 -22.30
CA ASP A 143 -5.80 -5.12 -22.42
C ASP A 143 -5.03 -4.79 -21.13
N SER A 144 -5.73 -4.50 -20.05
CA SER A 144 -5.15 -4.24 -18.73
C SER A 144 -5.13 -5.49 -17.87
N ARG A 145 -4.17 -5.52 -16.94
CA ARG A 145 -3.97 -6.57 -15.95
C ARG A 145 -3.81 -5.94 -14.57
N LEU A 146 -4.31 -6.62 -13.55
CA LEU A 146 -4.10 -6.25 -12.15
C LEU A 146 -3.67 -7.49 -11.36
N LEU A 147 -2.53 -7.41 -10.70
CA LEU A 147 -2.05 -8.38 -9.72
C LEU A 147 -2.18 -7.79 -8.33
N TYR A 148 -2.80 -8.54 -7.43
CA TYR A 148 -2.95 -8.19 -6.01
C TYR A 148 -2.33 -9.29 -5.14
N GLN A 149 -1.45 -8.91 -4.23
CA GLN A 149 -0.80 -9.82 -3.29
C GLN A 149 -1.06 -9.38 -1.84
N VAL A 150 -1.28 -10.35 -0.96
CA VAL A 150 -1.24 -10.22 0.50
C VAL A 150 -0.13 -11.12 1.02
N ALA A 151 0.74 -10.59 1.87
CA ALA A 151 1.85 -11.38 2.41
C ALA A 151 2.30 -10.90 3.79
N SER A 152 2.90 -11.86 4.54
CA SER A 152 3.57 -11.61 5.80
C SER A 152 5.08 -11.56 5.59
N TYR A 153 5.74 -10.62 6.26
CA TYR A 153 7.18 -10.34 6.12
C TYR A 153 7.86 -10.31 7.47
N ASP A 154 9.18 -10.38 7.47
CA ASP A 154 9.98 -10.03 8.64
C ASP A 154 9.86 -8.53 8.93
N ARG A 155 9.86 -8.14 10.21
CA ARG A 155 9.44 -6.81 10.69
C ARG A 155 10.03 -5.60 9.97
N THR A 156 11.27 -5.71 9.47
CA THR A 156 11.97 -4.57 8.85
C THR A 156 11.81 -4.51 7.35
N ASP A 157 11.58 -5.65 6.69
CA ASP A 157 11.62 -5.75 5.23
C ASP A 157 10.59 -4.86 4.50
N PRO A 158 9.30 -4.82 4.90
CA PRO A 158 8.35 -3.95 4.21
C PRO A 158 8.65 -2.46 4.40
N GLN A 159 9.12 -2.08 5.60
CA GLN A 159 9.46 -0.67 5.87
C GLN A 159 10.67 -0.22 5.08
N ASP A 160 11.70 -1.06 4.99
CA ASP A 160 12.91 -0.76 4.23
C ASP A 160 12.61 -0.70 2.73
N SER A 161 11.75 -1.60 2.23
CA SER A 161 11.31 -1.60 0.84
C SER A 161 10.44 -0.39 0.51
N LEU A 162 9.51 0.02 1.36
CA LEU A 162 8.73 1.26 1.18
C LEU A 162 9.63 2.49 1.20
N THR A 163 10.64 2.53 2.08
CA THR A 163 11.63 3.61 2.12
C THR A 163 12.44 3.65 0.84
N TRP A 164 12.89 2.48 0.34
CA TRP A 164 13.56 2.39 -0.95
C TRP A 164 12.66 2.86 -2.10
N MET A 165 11.40 2.39 -2.19
CA MET A 165 10.43 2.81 -3.21
C MET A 165 10.25 4.32 -3.23
N SER A 166 10.19 4.99 -2.07
CA SER A 166 10.03 6.45 -1.99
C SER A 166 11.20 7.25 -2.59
N THR A 167 12.36 6.62 -2.78
CA THR A 167 13.53 7.25 -3.41
C THR A 167 13.55 7.10 -4.93
N LEU A 168 12.75 6.18 -5.49
CA LEU A 168 12.81 5.83 -6.90
C LEU A 168 12.38 6.96 -7.85
N PRO A 169 11.38 7.80 -7.55
CA PRO A 169 11.02 8.93 -8.41
C PRO A 169 12.16 9.93 -8.63
N GLU A 170 13.09 10.03 -7.66
CA GLU A 170 14.28 10.90 -7.79
C GLU A 170 15.44 10.17 -8.47
N LYS A 171 15.68 8.91 -8.08
CA LYS A 171 16.83 8.11 -8.57
C LYS A 171 16.62 7.51 -9.94
N CYS A 172 15.38 7.21 -10.28
CA CYS A 172 14.96 6.50 -11.50
C CYS A 172 13.89 7.31 -12.26
N ASP A 173 13.93 8.65 -12.19
CA ASP A 173 13.01 9.54 -12.89
C ASP A 173 12.92 9.21 -14.37
N GLN A 174 14.07 8.92 -15.00
CA GLN A 174 14.16 8.42 -16.37
C GLN A 174 15.45 7.61 -16.56
N PHE A 175 15.33 6.40 -17.09
CA PHE A 175 16.48 5.54 -17.41
C PHE A 175 16.21 4.66 -18.63
N THR A 176 17.22 3.93 -19.09
CA THR A 176 17.11 3.01 -20.22
C THR A 176 17.38 1.58 -19.76
N VAL A 177 16.51 0.66 -20.11
CA VAL A 177 16.78 -0.78 -20.06
C VAL A 177 17.14 -1.30 -21.44
N THR A 178 17.99 -2.33 -21.50
CA THR A 178 18.42 -2.95 -22.76
C THR A 178 18.26 -4.45 -22.63
N ASP A 179 17.54 -5.06 -23.57
CA ASP A 179 17.36 -6.49 -23.68
C ASP A 179 17.52 -6.93 -25.14
N GLY A 180 18.31 -7.96 -25.39
CA GLY A 180 18.53 -8.50 -26.74
C GLY A 180 19.08 -7.51 -27.78
N GLY A 181 19.43 -6.28 -27.37
CA GLY A 181 19.85 -5.18 -28.25
C GLY A 181 18.77 -4.09 -28.38
N ASP A 182 17.54 -4.37 -27.98
CA ASP A 182 16.45 -3.40 -27.93
C ASP A 182 16.60 -2.49 -26.74
N LYS A 183 16.23 -1.24 -26.91
CA LYS A 183 16.29 -0.21 -25.87
C LYS A 183 14.89 0.28 -25.56
N ARG A 184 14.58 0.34 -24.27
CA ARG A 184 13.34 0.90 -23.78
C ARG A 184 13.64 2.04 -22.81
N THR A 185 12.86 3.09 -22.87
CA THR A 185 12.94 4.20 -21.92
C THR A 185 11.93 3.99 -20.81
N VAL A 186 12.41 4.00 -19.58
CA VAL A 186 11.57 3.85 -18.38
C VAL A 186 11.50 5.18 -17.66
N GLN A 187 10.31 5.56 -17.21
CA GLN A 187 10.06 6.72 -16.35
C GLN A 187 9.34 6.26 -15.07
N VAL A 188 9.77 6.77 -13.92
CA VAL A 188 9.15 6.49 -12.62
C VAL A 188 8.71 7.79 -11.98
N VAL A 189 7.44 7.87 -11.62
CA VAL A 189 6.88 9.02 -10.89
C VAL A 189 6.12 8.55 -9.65
N GLU A 190 6.07 9.39 -8.63
CA GLU A 190 5.25 9.11 -7.45
C GLU A 190 3.77 9.32 -7.76
N THR A 191 2.92 8.44 -7.21
CA THR A 191 1.47 8.57 -7.25
C THR A 191 0.89 8.61 -5.84
N SER A 192 -0.21 9.36 -5.66
CA SER A 192 -0.88 9.44 -4.37
C SER A 192 -1.78 8.22 -4.14
N LEU A 193 -1.72 7.64 -2.94
CA LEU A 193 -2.58 6.56 -2.49
C LEU A 193 -3.56 7.04 -1.41
N PRO A 194 -4.69 6.33 -1.20
CA PRO A 194 -5.58 6.54 -0.07
C PRO A 194 -4.84 6.50 1.27
N GLY A 195 -5.34 7.22 2.28
CA GLY A 195 -4.74 7.33 3.61
C GLY A 195 -4.93 6.09 4.48
N VAL A 196 -4.57 4.90 4.01
CA VAL A 196 -4.79 3.60 4.66
C VAL A 196 -3.47 2.94 5.05
N GLY A 197 -3.53 1.97 5.96
CA GLY A 197 -2.36 1.25 6.48
C GLY A 197 -1.43 2.10 7.35
N ASP A 198 -0.33 1.51 7.80
CA ASP A 198 0.68 2.16 8.66
C ASP A 198 1.71 2.95 7.85
N ALA A 199 2.05 2.44 6.67
CA ALA A 199 2.93 3.09 5.70
C ALA A 199 2.54 2.64 4.29
N ARG A 200 2.77 3.49 3.30
CA ARG A 200 2.39 3.23 1.90
C ARG A 200 3.26 4.00 0.93
N GLN A 201 3.41 3.45 -0.28
CA GLN A 201 4.07 4.10 -1.41
C GLN A 201 3.36 3.72 -2.70
N GLY A 202 3.09 4.72 -3.54
CA GLY A 202 2.55 4.57 -4.88
C GLY A 202 3.54 5.06 -5.92
N LEU A 203 3.66 4.33 -7.01
CA LEU A 203 4.50 4.68 -8.15
C LEU A 203 3.73 4.45 -9.45
N ARG A 204 4.00 5.27 -10.46
CA ARG A 204 3.70 4.95 -11.86
C ARG A 204 4.99 4.70 -12.60
N VAL A 205 5.06 3.55 -13.24
CA VAL A 205 6.19 3.13 -14.08
C VAL A 205 5.71 3.11 -15.53
N THR A 206 6.31 3.93 -16.37
CA THR A 206 5.99 3.97 -17.80
C THR A 206 7.19 3.47 -18.59
N VAL A 207 6.97 2.48 -19.46
CA VAL A 207 8.00 1.89 -20.30
C VAL A 207 7.65 2.13 -21.76
N GLN A 208 8.51 2.86 -22.46
CA GLN A 208 8.37 3.16 -23.88
C GLN A 208 9.34 2.31 -24.70
N GLY A 209 8.83 1.66 -25.73
CA GLY A 209 9.58 0.77 -26.62
C GLY A 209 8.79 0.43 -27.87
N ASP A 210 9.19 -0.64 -28.54
CA ASP A 210 8.47 -1.18 -29.70
C ASP A 210 7.77 -2.48 -29.33
N ALA A 211 6.55 -2.65 -29.83
CA ALA A 211 5.77 -3.87 -29.73
C ALA A 211 5.43 -4.36 -31.12
N GLY A 212 6.04 -5.47 -31.55
CA GLY A 212 5.82 -6.02 -32.89
C GLY A 212 6.25 -5.11 -34.04
N GLY A 213 7.14 -4.13 -33.77
CA GLY A 213 7.66 -3.17 -34.73
C GLY A 213 6.92 -1.83 -34.73
N ASP A 214 5.90 -1.65 -33.88
CA ASP A 214 5.19 -0.39 -33.70
C ASP A 214 5.55 0.22 -32.33
N PRO A 215 5.68 1.55 -32.22
CA PRO A 215 5.89 2.22 -30.96
C PRO A 215 4.76 1.90 -29.97
N ALA A 216 5.13 1.51 -28.74
CA ALA A 216 4.19 1.17 -27.69
C ALA A 216 4.63 1.76 -26.34
N THR A 217 3.67 1.98 -25.45
CA THR A 217 3.92 2.45 -24.09
C THR A 217 3.16 1.55 -23.12
N LEU A 218 3.91 0.89 -22.23
CA LEU A 218 3.34 0.19 -21.09
C LEU A 218 3.27 1.16 -19.91
N THR A 219 2.11 1.29 -19.28
CA THR A 219 1.94 2.04 -18.03
C THR A 219 1.55 1.08 -16.92
N LEU A 220 2.28 1.09 -15.81
CA LEU A 220 1.99 0.31 -14.61
C LEU A 220 1.79 1.26 -13.44
N ASP A 221 0.64 1.18 -12.77
CA ASP A 221 0.38 1.76 -11.46
C ASP A 221 0.72 0.71 -10.39
N VAL A 222 1.65 1.06 -9.52
CA VAL A 222 2.23 0.15 -8.53
C VAL A 222 2.00 0.73 -7.14
N ALA A 223 1.48 -0.07 -6.23
CA ALA A 223 1.22 0.35 -4.86
C ALA A 223 1.68 -0.72 -3.87
N ALA A 224 2.18 -0.27 -2.73
CA ALA A 224 2.48 -1.11 -1.58
C ALA A 224 1.98 -0.45 -0.30
N VAL A 225 1.34 -1.23 0.59
CA VAL A 225 0.80 -0.77 1.87
C VAL A 225 1.15 -1.76 2.96
N ARG A 226 1.73 -1.26 4.05
CA ARG A 226 2.06 -2.05 5.23
C ARG A 226 0.96 -1.96 6.29
N VAL A 227 0.65 -3.09 6.92
CA VAL A 227 -0.26 -3.23 8.06
C VAL A 227 0.40 -4.15 9.10
N GLY A 228 1.03 -3.57 10.11
CA GLY A 228 1.84 -4.32 11.08
C GLY A 228 3.08 -4.94 10.43
N ASP A 229 3.19 -6.26 10.54
CA ASP A 229 4.24 -7.08 9.91
C ASP A 229 3.76 -7.67 8.56
N ASP A 230 2.55 -7.34 8.13
CA ASP A 230 1.95 -7.80 6.88
C ASP A 230 1.84 -6.65 5.87
N ALA A 231 1.67 -6.97 4.62
CA ALA A 231 1.50 -5.97 3.58
C ALA A 231 0.63 -6.45 2.42
N ILE A 232 0.15 -5.49 1.66
CA ILE A 232 -0.43 -5.72 0.33
C ILE A 232 0.43 -5.03 -0.72
N THR A 233 0.48 -5.62 -1.91
CA THR A 233 0.99 -4.98 -3.12
C THR A 233 -0.04 -5.07 -4.24
N VAL A 234 -0.06 -4.05 -5.08
CA VAL A 234 -0.90 -3.98 -6.28
C VAL A 234 -0.01 -3.55 -7.43
N THR A 235 -0.09 -4.27 -8.55
CA THR A 235 0.49 -3.85 -9.83
C THR A 235 -0.61 -3.94 -10.87
N ALA A 236 -1.00 -2.80 -11.43
CA ALA A 236 -2.07 -2.73 -12.43
C ALA A 236 -1.61 -1.93 -13.63
N GLY A 237 -2.01 -2.33 -14.83
CA GLY A 237 -1.71 -1.57 -16.03
C GLY A 237 -1.79 -2.34 -17.33
N GLY A 238 -1.41 -1.65 -18.42
CA GLY A 238 -1.51 -2.15 -19.77
C GLY A 238 -0.84 -1.23 -20.78
N LEU A 239 -0.95 -1.61 -22.07
CA LEU A 239 -0.39 -0.81 -23.18
C LEU A 239 -1.18 0.49 -23.42
N ASP A 240 -2.46 0.51 -23.08
CA ASP A 240 -3.33 1.69 -23.19
C ASP A 240 -3.83 2.15 -21.80
N GLY A 241 -3.31 1.52 -20.73
CA GLY A 241 -3.87 1.59 -19.38
C GLY A 241 -3.42 2.82 -18.59
N ASP A 242 -4.40 3.45 -17.94
CA ASP A 242 -4.25 4.28 -16.74
C ASP A 242 -5.15 3.65 -15.67
N GLU A 243 -4.58 2.75 -14.86
CA GLU A 243 -5.31 1.96 -13.87
C GLU A 243 -5.17 2.55 -12.46
N ASN A 244 -4.97 3.87 -12.38
CA ASN A 244 -4.74 4.54 -11.11
C ASN A 244 -5.94 4.46 -10.15
N ASP A 245 -7.15 4.55 -10.68
CA ASP A 245 -8.35 4.51 -9.84
C ASP A 245 -8.65 3.09 -9.36
N SER A 246 -8.52 2.09 -10.24
CA SER A 246 -8.60 0.66 -9.86
C SER A 246 -7.52 0.29 -8.83
N THR A 247 -6.28 0.80 -9.00
CA THR A 247 -5.19 0.62 -8.03
C THR A 247 -5.54 1.22 -6.67
N LYS A 248 -6.11 2.44 -6.62
CA LYS A 248 -6.53 3.07 -5.37
C LYS A 248 -7.64 2.31 -4.67
N GLN A 249 -8.64 1.84 -5.43
CA GLN A 249 -9.73 1.03 -4.88
C GLN A 249 -9.19 -0.31 -4.33
N ALA A 250 -8.35 -1.01 -5.08
CA ALA A 250 -7.71 -2.24 -4.62
C ALA A 250 -6.89 -2.03 -3.34
N VAL A 251 -6.18 -0.90 -3.22
CA VAL A 251 -5.44 -0.50 -2.02
C VAL A 251 -6.39 -0.25 -0.84
N GLU A 252 -7.45 0.50 -1.03
CA GLU A 252 -8.39 0.86 0.04
C GLU A 252 -9.13 -0.36 0.56
N GLN A 253 -9.79 -1.10 -0.33
CA GLN A 253 -10.55 -2.30 0.01
C GLN A 253 -9.65 -3.42 0.53
N GLY A 254 -8.51 -3.63 -0.12
CA GLY A 254 -7.56 -4.66 0.28
C GLY A 254 -6.95 -4.42 1.64
N THR A 255 -6.62 -3.17 1.98
CA THR A 255 -6.12 -2.81 3.32
C THR A 255 -7.20 -3.05 4.38
N GLN A 256 -8.44 -2.69 4.12
CA GLN A 256 -9.55 -2.94 5.03
C GLN A 256 -9.76 -4.45 5.26
N ARG A 257 -9.75 -5.26 4.19
CA ARG A 257 -9.89 -6.72 4.29
C ARG A 257 -8.76 -7.35 5.10
N LEU A 258 -7.50 -6.93 4.88
CA LEU A 258 -6.37 -7.40 5.67
C LEU A 258 -6.51 -7.04 7.15
N GLN A 259 -6.90 -5.81 7.46
CA GLN A 259 -7.13 -5.36 8.83
C GLN A 259 -8.25 -6.15 9.53
N ASP A 260 -9.34 -6.45 8.82
CA ASP A 260 -10.43 -7.26 9.37
C ASP A 260 -9.97 -8.70 9.67
N VAL A 261 -9.21 -9.32 8.78
CA VAL A 261 -8.62 -10.65 9.00
C VAL A 261 -7.68 -10.65 10.21
N LEU A 262 -6.79 -9.67 10.31
CA LEU A 262 -5.87 -9.54 11.45
C LEU A 262 -6.59 -9.26 12.77
N ALA A 263 -7.78 -8.65 12.71
CA ALA A 263 -8.67 -8.46 13.86
C ALA A 263 -9.53 -9.70 14.17
N GLY A 264 -9.38 -10.81 13.44
CA GLY A 264 -10.17 -12.03 13.59
C GLY A 264 -11.61 -11.90 13.10
N LYS A 265 -11.88 -10.91 12.22
CA LYS A 265 -13.18 -10.70 11.59
C LYS A 265 -13.20 -11.31 10.19
N SER A 266 -14.38 -11.67 9.71
CA SER A 266 -14.57 -11.93 8.28
C SER A 266 -14.68 -10.59 7.55
N PRO A 267 -13.93 -10.36 6.47
CA PRO A 267 -14.12 -9.17 5.65
C PRO A 267 -15.58 -9.06 5.19
N ALA A 268 -16.09 -7.84 5.14
CA ALA A 268 -17.43 -7.60 4.63
C ALA A 268 -17.53 -8.08 3.18
N ALA A 269 -18.68 -8.67 2.81
CA ALA A 269 -18.98 -8.85 1.40
C ALA A 269 -19.10 -7.45 0.79
N SER A 270 -18.45 -7.23 -0.35
CA SER A 270 -18.58 -5.97 -1.07
C SER A 270 -20.04 -5.72 -1.42
N PRO A 271 -20.52 -4.46 -1.38
CA PRO A 271 -21.87 -4.15 -1.79
C PRO A 271 -22.07 -4.64 -3.24
N THR A 272 -23.01 -5.51 -3.43
CA THR A 272 -23.52 -5.85 -4.76
C THR A 272 -24.49 -4.73 -5.13
N ASP A 273 -24.12 -3.91 -6.12
CA ASP A 273 -25.05 -2.97 -6.72
C ASP A 273 -26.18 -3.66 -7.48
#